data_021cf01223667d94952d29ffcf90ec17
#
_entry.id   021cf01223667d94952d29ffcf90ec17
#
_cell.length_a   1.000
_cell.length_b   1.000
_cell.length_c   1.000
_cell.angle_alpha   90.00
_cell.angle_beta   90.00
_cell.angle_gamma   90.00
#
_symmetry.space_group_name_H-M   'P 1'
#
loop_
_entity.id
_entity.type
_entity.pdbx_description
1 polymer ?
#
loop_
_entity_poly.entity_id
_entity_poly.type
_entity_poly.pdbx_seq_one_letter_code
_entity_poly.pdbx_strand_id
1 'polypeptide(L)'
;AQALVRTREGLEAPNAQIIFAPLSYELTDNGPAPYRKPAVGVGVGLCRTQARGQIGLRSKNPEDAPVITLDLLKHQDDVAQLREAMRLTREIFTSKAFSPFYK
;
A
#
# COMPACT_ATOMS: atom_id res chain seq x y z
N ALA A 1 -8.94 -10.80 -2.13
CA ALA A 1 -7.87 -11.70 -1.65
C ALA A 1 -6.65 -10.91 -1.20
N GLN A 2 -5.78 -11.52 -0.39
CA GLN A 2 -4.54 -10.90 0.06
C GLN A 2 -3.43 -11.94 0.17
N ALA A 3 -2.19 -11.47 0.05
CA ALA A 3 -1.00 -12.26 0.29
C ALA A 3 -0.03 -11.49 1.19
N LEU A 4 0.60 -12.18 2.12
CA LEU A 4 1.73 -11.67 2.90
C LEU A 4 3.01 -12.28 2.32
N VAL A 5 3.92 -11.42 1.89
CA VAL A 5 5.12 -11.84 1.14
C VAL A 5 6.40 -11.35 1.80
N ARG A 6 7.49 -12.06 1.55
CA ARG A 6 8.84 -11.63 1.85
C ARG A 6 9.43 -10.97 0.62
N THR A 7 9.90 -9.73 0.74
CA THR A 7 10.48 -8.98 -0.39
C THR A 7 11.94 -9.35 -0.66
N ARG A 8 12.58 -10.07 0.25
CA ARG A 8 13.94 -10.58 0.11
C ARG A 8 14.11 -11.88 0.89
N GLU A 9 15.11 -12.65 0.53
CA GLU A 9 15.50 -13.85 1.27
C GLU A 9 16.03 -13.52 2.66
N GLY A 10 15.98 -14.49 3.57
CA GLY A 10 16.51 -14.37 4.94
C GLY A 10 15.62 -13.61 5.93
N LEU A 11 14.47 -13.10 5.50
CA LEU A 11 13.51 -12.51 6.44
C LEU A 11 12.79 -13.61 7.24
N GLU A 12 12.72 -13.48 8.55
CA GLU A 12 12.01 -14.43 9.43
C GLU A 12 10.51 -14.45 9.16
N ALA A 13 9.93 -13.30 8.83
CA ALA A 13 8.50 -13.13 8.57
C ALA A 13 8.24 -12.27 7.33
N PRO A 14 7.03 -12.38 6.74
CA PRO A 14 6.58 -11.46 5.69
C PRO A 14 6.68 -10.00 6.13
N ASN A 15 7.12 -9.15 5.22
CA ASN A 15 7.31 -7.73 5.45
C ASN A 15 6.47 -6.83 4.52
N ALA A 16 5.77 -7.43 3.57
CA ALA A 16 4.85 -6.71 2.69
C ALA A 16 3.53 -7.46 2.52
N GLN A 17 2.48 -6.71 2.25
CA GLN A 17 1.13 -7.19 1.97
C GLN A 17 0.72 -6.76 0.56
N ILE A 18 0.18 -7.68 -0.20
CA ILE A 18 -0.47 -7.44 -1.49
C ILE A 18 -1.96 -7.69 -1.30
N ILE A 19 -2.79 -6.70 -1.61
CA ILE A 19 -4.24 -6.76 -1.49
C ILE A 19 -4.84 -6.71 -2.89
N PHE A 20 -5.62 -7.71 -3.26
CA PHE A 20 -6.38 -7.75 -4.48
C PHE A 20 -7.85 -7.42 -4.20
N ALA A 21 -8.37 -6.42 -4.88
CA ALA A 21 -9.78 -6.06 -4.89
C ALA A 21 -10.38 -6.33 -6.28
N PRO A 22 -11.48 -7.10 -6.38
CA PRO A 22 -12.10 -7.43 -7.67
C PRO A 22 -12.86 -6.26 -8.30
N LEU A 23 -12.71 -5.07 -7.75
CA LEU A 23 -13.25 -3.82 -8.26
C LEU A 23 -12.22 -2.71 -8.07
N SER A 24 -12.33 -1.67 -8.87
CA SER A 24 -11.51 -0.47 -8.72
C SER A 24 -12.39 0.77 -8.57
N TYR A 25 -11.84 1.79 -7.96
CA TYR A 25 -12.48 3.09 -7.77
C TYR A 25 -11.45 4.21 -8.04
N GLU A 26 -11.96 5.36 -8.39
CA GLU A 26 -11.20 6.60 -8.50
C GLU A 26 -11.55 7.54 -7.35
N LEU A 27 -10.60 8.34 -6.93
CA LEU A 27 -10.83 9.39 -5.95
C LEU A 27 -11.30 10.63 -6.70
N THR A 28 -12.48 11.13 -6.32
CA THR A 28 -13.07 12.35 -6.87
C THR A 28 -13.23 13.39 -5.76
N ASP A 29 -13.54 14.63 -6.11
CA ASP A 29 -13.80 15.70 -5.14
C ASP A 29 -14.98 15.38 -4.20
N ASN A 30 -15.88 14.48 -4.63
CA ASN A 30 -17.03 14.01 -3.85
C ASN A 30 -16.76 12.67 -3.14
N GLY A 31 -15.51 12.22 -3.08
CA GLY A 31 -15.10 10.96 -2.49
C GLY A 31 -14.88 9.83 -3.51
N PRO A 32 -14.69 8.58 -3.04
CA PRO A 32 -14.42 7.46 -3.92
C PRO A 32 -15.65 7.12 -4.78
N ALA A 33 -15.43 7.02 -6.09
CA ALA A 33 -16.44 6.60 -7.07
C ALA A 33 -16.00 5.31 -7.79
N PRO A 34 -16.92 4.39 -8.11
CA PRO A 34 -16.58 3.20 -8.87
C PRO A 34 -15.97 3.57 -10.23
N TYR A 35 -14.92 2.85 -10.61
CA TYR A 35 -14.31 3.06 -11.92
C TYR A 35 -15.30 2.67 -13.03
N ARG A 36 -15.42 3.51 -14.07
CA ARG A 36 -16.44 3.36 -15.11
C ARG A 36 -16.28 2.13 -15.99
N LYS A 37 -15.09 1.56 -16.05
CA LYS A 37 -14.79 0.34 -16.82
C LYS A 37 -14.50 -0.80 -15.85
N PRO A 38 -14.77 -2.07 -16.25
CA PRO A 38 -14.33 -3.20 -15.45
C PRO A 38 -12.83 -3.10 -15.16
N ALA A 39 -12.48 -3.08 -13.89
CA ALA A 39 -11.12 -2.96 -13.44
C ALA A 39 -10.94 -3.63 -12.08
N VAL A 40 -9.74 -4.04 -11.79
CA VAL A 40 -9.34 -4.57 -10.48
C VAL A 40 -8.39 -3.58 -9.81
N GLY A 41 -8.47 -3.50 -8.49
CA GLY A 41 -7.53 -2.74 -7.68
C GLY A 41 -6.49 -3.66 -7.05
N VAL A 42 -5.24 -3.22 -7.05
CA VAL A 42 -4.17 -3.91 -6.33
C VAL A 42 -3.47 -2.92 -5.43
N GLY A 43 -3.53 -3.17 -4.13
CA GLY A 43 -2.82 -2.41 -3.10
C GLY A 43 -1.56 -3.15 -2.67
N VAL A 44 -0.49 -2.40 -2.45
CA VAL A 44 0.76 -2.91 -1.90
C VAL A 44 1.13 -2.08 -0.68
N GLY A 45 1.37 -2.72 0.45
CA GLY A 45 1.74 -2.06 1.69
C GLY A 45 2.87 -2.77 2.42
N LEU A 46 3.64 -2.03 3.20
CA LEU A 46 4.64 -2.59 4.10
C LEU A 46 4.00 -2.97 5.44
N CYS A 47 4.34 -4.15 5.96
CA CYS A 47 3.89 -4.62 7.27
C CYS A 47 4.80 -4.14 8.41
N ARG A 48 6.07 -3.81 8.11
CA ARG A 48 7.11 -3.46 9.07
C ARG A 48 7.97 -2.32 8.53
N THR A 49 7.53 -1.09 8.77
CA THR A 49 8.28 0.11 8.38
C THR A 49 9.32 0.50 9.41
N GLN A 50 10.44 1.07 8.95
CA GLN A 50 11.41 1.75 9.80
C GLN A 50 11.00 3.20 10.08
N ALA A 51 10.25 3.80 9.15
CA ALA A 51 9.70 5.14 9.33
C ALA A 51 8.85 5.25 10.60
N ARG A 52 8.98 6.37 11.28
CA ARG A 52 8.23 6.73 12.48
C ARG A 52 7.62 8.11 12.29
N GLY A 53 6.60 8.37 13.07
CA GLY A 53 5.95 9.66 13.13
C GLY A 53 5.64 10.03 14.58
N GLN A 54 5.04 11.17 14.75
CA GLN A 54 4.58 11.64 16.04
C GLN A 54 3.23 12.33 15.92
N ILE A 55 2.48 12.31 17.02
CA ILE A 55 1.25 13.06 17.19
C ILE A 55 1.46 13.96 18.40
N GLY A 56 1.22 15.25 18.24
CA GLY A 56 1.32 16.23 19.30
C GLY A 56 0.06 17.07 19.41
N LEU A 57 -0.14 17.70 20.57
CA LEU A 57 -1.21 18.66 20.74
C LEU A 57 -0.82 19.99 20.08
N ARG A 58 -1.76 20.59 19.34
CA ARG A 58 -1.59 21.93 18.78
C ARG A 58 -1.67 23.01 19.84
N SER A 59 -2.60 22.85 20.79
CA SER A 59 -2.83 23.75 21.91
C SER A 59 -3.46 23.01 23.10
N LYS A 60 -3.88 23.73 24.12
CA LYS A 60 -4.65 23.21 25.25
C LYS A 60 -6.16 23.12 24.96
N ASN A 61 -6.62 23.68 23.84
CA ASN A 61 -8.01 23.59 23.44
C ASN A 61 -8.31 22.21 22.84
N PRO A 62 -9.24 21.41 23.40
CA PRO A 62 -9.54 20.07 22.91
C PRO A 62 -10.21 20.04 21.52
N GLU A 63 -10.76 21.16 21.06
CA GLU A 63 -11.36 21.28 19.71
C GLU A 63 -10.30 21.47 18.61
N ASP A 64 -9.05 21.80 18.97
CA ASP A 64 -8.00 21.97 17.97
C ASP A 64 -7.51 20.64 17.45
N ALA A 65 -7.44 20.52 16.13
CA ALA A 65 -6.90 19.33 15.49
C ALA A 65 -5.46 19.07 15.90
N PRO A 66 -5.06 17.82 16.17
CA PRO A 66 -3.69 17.47 16.55
C PRO A 66 -2.69 17.78 15.42
N VAL A 67 -1.45 17.96 15.79
CA VAL A 67 -0.33 18.02 14.84
C VAL A 67 0.12 16.59 14.58
N ILE A 68 -0.05 16.11 13.36
CA ILE A 68 0.38 14.77 12.93
C ILE A 68 1.56 14.91 11.97
N THR A 69 2.68 14.32 12.33
CA THR A 69 3.87 14.26 11.46
C THR A 69 4.14 12.80 11.10
N LEU A 70 4.15 12.50 9.82
CA LEU A 70 4.45 11.17 9.28
C LEU A 70 5.59 11.29 8.29
N ASP A 71 6.68 10.58 8.56
CA ASP A 71 7.86 10.54 7.70
C ASP A 71 7.87 9.30 6.80
N LEU A 72 6.71 8.98 6.22
CA LEU A 72 6.57 7.85 5.31
C LEU A 72 7.56 7.96 4.14
N LEU A 73 8.18 6.83 3.80
CA LEU A 73 9.13 6.69 2.69
C LEU A 73 10.41 7.54 2.79
N LYS A 74 10.70 8.17 3.92
CA LYS A 74 11.99 8.83 4.13
C LYS A 74 13.11 7.82 4.41
N HIS A 75 12.79 6.64 4.93
CA HIS A 75 13.77 5.60 5.18
C HIS A 75 14.04 4.79 3.90
N GLN A 76 15.31 4.72 3.49
CA GLN A 76 15.67 4.06 2.21
C GLN A 76 15.33 2.57 2.18
N ASP A 77 15.42 1.85 3.30
CA ASP A 77 15.04 0.45 3.38
C ASP A 77 13.54 0.25 3.14
N ASP A 78 12.68 1.14 3.66
CA ASP A 78 11.24 1.11 3.40
C ASP A 78 10.94 1.31 1.90
N VAL A 79 11.64 2.25 1.27
CA VAL A 79 11.51 2.49 -0.18
C VAL A 79 11.96 1.27 -0.98
N ALA A 80 13.08 0.65 -0.60
CA ALA A 80 13.59 -0.55 -1.26
C ALA A 80 12.63 -1.73 -1.13
N GLN A 81 12.10 -1.97 0.07
CA GLN A 81 11.13 -3.03 0.33
C GLN A 81 9.83 -2.81 -0.45
N LEU A 82 9.31 -1.57 -0.47
CA LEU A 82 8.09 -1.25 -1.21
C LEU A 82 8.27 -1.44 -2.72
N ARG A 83 9.41 -1.00 -3.27
CA ARG A 83 9.75 -1.20 -4.68
C ARG A 83 9.79 -2.68 -5.06
N GLU A 84 10.40 -3.51 -4.22
CA GLU A 84 10.48 -4.94 -4.45
C GLU A 84 9.10 -5.62 -4.36
N ALA A 85 8.27 -5.22 -3.39
CA ALA A 85 6.90 -5.70 -3.28
C ALA A 85 6.06 -5.32 -4.51
N MET A 86 6.24 -4.11 -5.04
CA MET A 86 5.58 -3.67 -6.28
C MET A 86 6.07 -4.46 -7.50
N ARG A 87 7.37 -4.77 -7.59
CA ARG A 87 7.95 -5.59 -8.66
C ARG A 87 7.34 -7.00 -8.64
N LEU A 88 7.34 -7.65 -7.47
CA LEU A 88 6.73 -8.96 -7.28
C LEU A 88 5.23 -8.96 -7.64
N THR A 89 4.51 -7.93 -7.22
CA THR A 89 3.09 -7.76 -7.57
C THR A 89 2.89 -7.71 -9.08
N ARG A 90 3.71 -6.94 -9.78
CA ARG A 90 3.64 -6.84 -11.24
C ARG A 90 3.93 -8.18 -11.91
N GLU A 91 4.92 -8.93 -11.45
CA GLU A 91 5.21 -10.27 -11.95
C GLU A 91 4.05 -11.24 -11.79
N ILE A 92 3.38 -11.23 -10.63
CA ILE A 92 2.20 -12.04 -10.39
C ILE A 92 1.11 -11.71 -11.42
N PHE A 93 0.79 -10.43 -11.59
CA PHE A 93 -0.31 -9.99 -12.47
C PHE A 93 0.01 -10.09 -13.95
N THR A 94 1.28 -10.10 -14.35
CA THR A 94 1.69 -10.35 -15.74
C THR A 94 1.95 -11.82 -16.05
N SER A 95 1.76 -12.71 -15.10
CA SER A 95 1.95 -14.13 -15.28
C SER A 95 0.91 -14.76 -16.24
N LYS A 96 1.25 -15.86 -16.88
CA LYS A 96 0.33 -16.61 -17.77
C LYS A 96 -0.96 -17.02 -17.07
N ALA A 97 -0.92 -17.25 -15.76
CA ALA A 97 -2.10 -17.61 -14.97
C ALA A 97 -3.15 -16.49 -14.92
N PHE A 98 -2.70 -15.24 -14.97
CA PHE A 98 -3.60 -14.09 -14.96
C PHE A 98 -4.03 -13.60 -16.33
N SER A 99 -3.32 -13.97 -17.41
CA SER A 99 -3.57 -13.48 -18.76
C SER A 99 -5.02 -13.66 -19.28
N PRO A 100 -5.81 -14.69 -18.88
CA PRO A 100 -7.21 -14.80 -19.28
C PRO A 100 -8.14 -13.77 -18.64
N PHE A 101 -7.72 -13.11 -17.56
CA PHE A 101 -8.57 -12.24 -16.74
C PHE A 101 -8.44 -10.75 -17.05
N TYR A 102 -7.48 -10.36 -17.89
CA TYR A 102 -7.31 -8.96 -18.30
C TYR A 102 -6.94 -8.86 -19.79
N LYS A 103 -7.27 -7.72 -20.37
CA LYS A 103 -6.97 -7.37 -21.77
C LYS A 103 -6.06 -6.14 -21.80
#